data_3b1e37c6543732d7985bd567d5f1ea6a
#
_entry.id   3b1e37c6543732d7985bd567d5f1ea6a
#
_cell.length_a   1.000
_cell.length_b   1.000
_cell.length_c   1.000
_cell.angle_alpha   90.00
_cell.angle_beta   90.00
_cell.angle_gamma   90.00
#
_symmetry.space_group_name_H-M   'P 1'
#
loop_
_entity.id
_entity.type
_entity.pdbx_description
1 polymer ?
#
loop_
_entity_poly.entity_id
_entity_poly.type
_entity_poly.pdbx_seq_one_letter_code
_entity_poly.pdbx_strand_id
1 'polypeptide(L)'
;MKSLINRFYSDYLMPSRLCTYESLLVHAKETGYRQLSVRDFYREITDGDAAAGKVLVHRHDIDSDVRTARKMFALEARHGVRASYYFRLSTLDYGFMREIEASGSEASYHYEEVATFAKQHRLRRGDEVRACFPKIRALFEHNFGRIRTTLGMPMETVASHGDFANRRLKVINHELLRDPDLRRRCGIRCESYDNELLRHFDIYISDRPYPVFFHPTSPFEALGRHARICLLTHPIQWETNWVENTRCNMVRLAEELVWHT
;
A
#
# COMPACT_ATOMS: atom_id res chain seq x y z
N MET A 1 17.14 -22.64 -5.26
CA MET A 1 17.76 -22.19 -6.53
C MET A 1 16.75 -21.48 -7.43
N LYS A 2 15.60 -22.07 -7.87
CA LYS A 2 14.59 -21.39 -8.70
C LYS A 2 14.10 -20.04 -8.11
N SER A 3 13.91 -19.95 -6.80
CA SER A 3 13.46 -18.71 -6.13
C SER A 3 14.48 -17.56 -6.24
N LEU A 4 15.78 -17.84 -6.13
CA LEU A 4 16.84 -16.84 -6.27
C LEU A 4 16.97 -16.34 -7.71
N ILE A 5 16.88 -17.25 -8.68
CA ILE A 5 16.91 -16.91 -10.12
C ILE A 5 15.69 -16.02 -10.47
N ASN A 6 14.50 -16.40 -10.04
CA ASN A 6 13.30 -15.62 -10.29
C ASN A 6 13.38 -14.22 -9.66
N ARG A 7 13.95 -14.14 -8.46
CA ARG A 7 14.15 -12.85 -7.80
C ARG A 7 15.16 -12.00 -8.55
N PHE A 8 16.30 -12.56 -8.94
CA PHE A 8 17.31 -11.85 -9.73
C PHE A 8 16.70 -11.32 -11.04
N TYR A 9 15.93 -12.18 -11.74
CA TYR A 9 15.22 -11.75 -12.95
C TYR A 9 14.25 -10.59 -12.68
N SER A 10 13.42 -10.71 -11.64
CA SER A 10 12.45 -9.68 -11.26
C SER A 10 13.11 -8.36 -10.92
N ASP A 11 14.22 -8.40 -10.16
CA ASP A 11 14.86 -7.22 -9.61
C ASP A 11 15.76 -6.50 -10.64
N TYR A 12 16.28 -7.22 -11.66
CA TYR A 12 17.33 -6.67 -12.52
C TYR A 12 17.09 -6.79 -14.03
N LEU A 13 16.28 -7.72 -14.48
CA LEU A 13 16.17 -8.05 -15.92
C LEU A 13 14.74 -7.93 -16.46
N MET A 14 13.73 -7.84 -15.60
CA MET A 14 12.34 -7.83 -16.03
C MET A 14 12.04 -6.56 -16.84
N PRO A 15 11.45 -6.68 -18.05
CA PRO A 15 11.00 -5.53 -18.83
C PRO A 15 9.95 -4.72 -18.09
N SER A 16 9.84 -3.43 -18.42
CA SER A 16 8.76 -2.58 -17.90
C SER A 16 7.39 -3.16 -18.26
N ARG A 17 6.51 -3.19 -17.26
CA ARG A 17 5.12 -3.65 -17.38
C ARG A 17 4.12 -2.48 -17.35
N LEU A 18 4.59 -1.25 -17.51
CA LEU A 18 3.73 -0.06 -17.48
C LEU A 18 2.71 -0.07 -18.63
N CYS A 19 3.06 -0.59 -19.82
CA CYS A 19 2.08 -0.78 -20.89
C CYS A 19 0.98 -1.78 -20.51
N THR A 20 1.32 -2.84 -19.77
CA THR A 20 0.31 -3.78 -19.21
C THR A 20 -0.57 -3.09 -18.18
N TYR A 21 0.00 -2.21 -17.36
CA TYR A 21 -0.78 -1.42 -16.41
C TYR A 21 -1.75 -0.49 -17.12
N GLU A 22 -1.27 0.25 -18.12
CA GLU A 22 -2.12 1.14 -18.93
C GLU A 22 -3.26 0.36 -19.62
N SER A 23 -2.95 -0.80 -20.21
CA SER A 23 -3.97 -1.68 -20.82
C SER A 23 -5.02 -2.12 -19.80
N LEU A 24 -4.64 -2.33 -18.55
CA LEU A 24 -5.58 -2.66 -17.46
C LEU A 24 -6.54 -1.51 -17.18
N LEU A 25 -6.03 -0.25 -17.08
CA LEU A 25 -6.86 0.94 -16.85
C LEU A 25 -7.90 1.12 -17.97
N VAL A 26 -7.45 0.96 -19.22
CA VAL A 26 -8.31 1.05 -20.42
C VAL A 26 -9.36 -0.05 -20.41
N HIS A 27 -8.96 -1.30 -20.20
CA HIS A 27 -9.87 -2.45 -20.18
C HIS A 27 -10.91 -2.35 -19.07
N ALA A 28 -10.53 -1.89 -17.89
CA ALA A 28 -11.47 -1.62 -16.79
C ALA A 28 -12.53 -0.58 -17.20
N LYS A 29 -12.11 0.50 -17.85
CA LYS A 29 -13.01 1.54 -18.35
C LYS A 29 -13.97 1.01 -19.43
N GLU A 30 -13.45 0.26 -20.41
CA GLU A 30 -14.23 -0.35 -21.49
C GLU A 30 -15.26 -1.36 -21.00
N THR A 31 -14.93 -2.07 -19.89
CA THR A 31 -15.83 -3.04 -19.27
C THR A 31 -16.77 -2.41 -18.24
N GLY A 32 -16.78 -1.07 -18.14
CA GLY A 32 -17.75 -0.28 -17.38
C GLY A 32 -17.43 -0.14 -15.88
N TYR A 33 -16.15 -0.30 -15.47
CA TYR A 33 -15.75 -0.05 -14.08
C TYR A 33 -15.48 1.44 -13.84
N ARG A 34 -16.05 1.98 -12.75
CA ARG A 34 -15.56 3.20 -12.13
C ARG A 34 -14.26 2.89 -11.40
N GLN A 35 -13.24 3.71 -11.59
CA GLN A 35 -11.92 3.50 -11.02
C GLN A 35 -11.69 4.53 -9.91
N LEU A 36 -11.60 4.07 -8.68
CA LEU A 36 -11.67 4.89 -7.46
C LEU A 36 -10.45 4.69 -6.56
N SER A 37 -10.17 5.70 -5.75
CA SER A 37 -9.29 5.58 -4.57
C SER A 37 -9.98 4.78 -3.45
N VAL A 38 -9.22 4.28 -2.49
CA VAL A 38 -9.75 3.67 -1.25
C VAL A 38 -10.61 4.69 -0.50
N ARG A 39 -10.14 5.95 -0.41
CA ARG A 39 -10.87 7.05 0.23
C ARG A 39 -12.24 7.28 -0.39
N ASP A 40 -12.30 7.39 -1.72
CA ASP A 40 -13.56 7.64 -2.41
C ASP A 40 -14.52 6.47 -2.25
N PHE A 41 -14.03 5.24 -2.44
CA PHE A 41 -14.84 4.05 -2.23
C PHE A 41 -15.35 3.93 -0.79
N TYR A 42 -14.50 4.21 0.20
CA TYR A 42 -14.90 4.18 1.61
C TYR A 42 -15.98 5.21 1.91
N ARG A 43 -15.88 6.42 1.37
CA ARG A 43 -16.92 7.45 1.49
C ARG A 43 -18.24 6.99 0.87
N GLU A 44 -18.23 6.41 -0.33
CA GLU A 44 -19.45 5.91 -0.97
C GLU A 44 -20.16 4.84 -0.13
N ILE A 45 -19.42 3.89 0.46
CA ILE A 45 -20.03 2.83 1.28
C ILE A 45 -20.50 3.31 2.65
N THR A 46 -19.97 4.43 3.18
CA THR A 46 -20.36 4.97 4.49
C THR A 46 -21.46 6.02 4.38
N ASP A 47 -21.49 6.78 3.32
CA ASP A 47 -22.45 7.89 3.12
C ASP A 47 -23.78 7.41 2.54
N GLY A 48 -23.94 6.09 2.33
CA GLY A 48 -25.20 5.45 1.94
C GLY A 48 -25.46 5.41 0.43
N ASP A 49 -24.61 6.00 -0.37
CA ASP A 49 -24.56 5.78 -1.81
C ASP A 49 -23.89 4.42 -2.09
N ALA A 50 -24.62 3.33 -1.73
CA ALA A 50 -24.13 2.00 -1.96
C ALA A 50 -23.53 1.95 -3.36
N ALA A 51 -22.23 1.72 -3.45
CA ALA A 51 -21.45 1.72 -4.70
C ALA A 51 -22.17 0.88 -5.77
N ALA A 52 -23.13 1.51 -6.45
CA ALA A 52 -23.93 0.87 -7.48
C ALA A 52 -23.02 0.65 -8.70
N GLY A 53 -23.08 -0.55 -9.27
CA GLY A 53 -22.35 -0.88 -10.47
C GLY A 53 -20.96 -1.47 -10.21
N LYS A 54 -20.15 -1.51 -11.27
CA LYS A 54 -18.81 -2.07 -11.24
C LYS A 54 -17.79 -1.05 -10.74
N VAL A 55 -16.98 -1.45 -9.75
CA VAL A 55 -15.93 -0.59 -9.18
C VAL A 55 -14.60 -1.34 -9.14
N LEU A 56 -13.55 -0.69 -9.60
CA LEU A 56 -12.16 -1.09 -9.41
C LEU A 56 -11.47 -0.07 -8.50
N VAL A 57 -11.10 -0.49 -7.29
CA VAL A 57 -10.38 0.36 -6.35
C VAL A 57 -8.88 0.14 -6.54
N HIS A 58 -8.15 1.21 -6.81
CA HIS A 58 -6.70 1.22 -6.96
C HIS A 58 -6.03 1.61 -5.64
N ARG A 59 -5.16 0.75 -5.15
CA ARG A 59 -4.30 0.96 -4.00
C ARG A 59 -2.85 0.72 -4.39
N HIS A 60 -1.98 1.70 -4.11
CA HIS A 60 -0.55 1.61 -4.33
C HIS A 60 0.18 1.73 -3.00
N ASP A 61 0.91 0.69 -2.62
CA ASP A 61 1.80 0.72 -1.46
C ASP A 61 3.21 1.08 -1.95
N ILE A 62 3.66 2.30 -1.60
CA ILE A 62 4.95 2.84 -2.04
C ILE A 62 6.02 2.41 -1.05
N ASP A 63 6.33 1.11 -1.07
CA ASP A 63 7.38 0.52 -0.23
C ASP A 63 8.76 1.07 -0.54
N SER A 64 8.96 1.37 -1.84
CA SER A 64 10.17 1.92 -2.44
C SER A 64 9.80 2.49 -3.83
N ASP A 65 10.77 2.80 -4.67
CA ASP A 65 10.62 3.17 -6.08
C ASP A 65 9.52 4.23 -6.38
N VAL A 66 9.68 5.39 -5.75
CA VAL A 66 8.82 6.57 -6.00
C VAL A 66 8.84 6.99 -7.49
N ARG A 67 9.94 6.70 -8.21
CA ARG A 67 10.06 7.01 -9.66
C ARG A 67 9.02 6.24 -10.48
N THR A 68 8.87 4.95 -10.23
CA THR A 68 7.86 4.14 -10.93
C THR A 68 6.45 4.49 -10.45
N ALA A 69 6.26 4.84 -9.17
CA ALA A 69 4.99 5.38 -8.68
C ALA A 69 4.55 6.62 -9.45
N ARG A 70 5.46 7.57 -9.73
CA ARG A 70 5.17 8.76 -10.56
C ARG A 70 4.76 8.42 -11.99
N LYS A 71 5.35 7.39 -12.60
CA LYS A 71 4.96 6.92 -13.93
C LYS A 71 3.56 6.30 -13.93
N MET A 72 3.23 5.49 -12.91
CA MET A 72 1.89 4.93 -12.75
C MET A 72 0.85 6.04 -12.56
N PHE A 73 1.13 7.01 -11.70
CA PHE A 73 0.29 8.19 -11.51
C PHE A 73 0.06 8.98 -12.80
N ALA A 74 1.09 9.19 -13.62
CA ALA A 74 0.96 9.87 -14.90
C ALA A 74 0.04 9.11 -15.89
N LEU A 75 0.06 7.77 -15.87
CA LEU A 75 -0.87 6.94 -16.63
C LEU A 75 -2.31 7.11 -16.12
N GLU A 76 -2.51 7.01 -14.81
CA GLU A 76 -3.82 7.18 -14.19
C GLU A 76 -4.43 8.56 -14.46
N ALA A 77 -3.63 9.62 -14.29
CA ALA A 77 -4.07 10.99 -14.58
C ALA A 77 -4.52 11.15 -16.04
N ARG A 78 -3.80 10.56 -17.01
CA ARG A 78 -4.19 10.58 -18.44
C ARG A 78 -5.53 9.92 -18.71
N HIS A 79 -5.85 8.86 -17.96
CA HIS A 79 -7.10 8.11 -18.12
C HIS A 79 -8.23 8.57 -17.18
N GLY A 80 -7.97 9.59 -16.35
CA GLY A 80 -8.95 10.11 -15.39
C GLY A 80 -9.25 9.14 -14.25
N VAL A 81 -8.29 8.28 -13.90
CA VAL A 81 -8.38 7.30 -12.82
C VAL A 81 -7.97 7.94 -11.50
N ARG A 82 -8.70 7.63 -10.44
CA ARG A 82 -8.34 8.01 -9.07
C ARG A 82 -7.86 6.78 -8.29
N ALA A 83 -6.76 6.96 -7.54
CA ALA A 83 -6.13 5.89 -6.78
C ALA A 83 -5.68 6.39 -5.40
N SER A 84 -5.40 5.46 -4.48
CA SER A 84 -4.76 5.76 -3.19
C SER A 84 -3.30 5.35 -3.23
N TYR A 85 -2.42 6.26 -2.80
CA TYR A 85 -0.98 6.09 -2.72
C TYR A 85 -0.53 6.19 -1.27
N TYR A 86 -0.03 5.09 -0.70
CA TYR A 86 0.43 5.03 0.69
C TYR A 86 1.96 5.04 0.74
N PHE A 87 2.53 6.05 1.40
CA PHE A 87 3.97 6.30 1.49
C PHE A 87 4.52 5.89 2.84
N ARG A 88 5.62 5.13 2.85
CA ARG A 88 6.41 4.88 4.07
C ARG A 88 7.20 6.14 4.45
N LEU A 89 7.70 6.20 5.69
CA LEU A 89 8.60 7.30 6.09
C LEU A 89 9.83 7.43 5.18
N SER A 90 10.31 6.31 4.66
CA SER A 90 11.47 6.24 3.75
C SER A 90 11.17 6.68 2.31
N THR A 91 9.90 6.76 1.93
CA THR A 91 9.47 7.11 0.56
C THR A 91 8.66 8.40 0.49
N LEU A 92 8.55 9.14 1.61
CA LEU A 92 7.83 10.42 1.63
C LEU A 92 8.40 11.40 0.60
N ASP A 93 7.52 11.89 -0.25
CA ASP A 93 7.78 12.96 -1.22
C ASP A 93 6.59 13.91 -1.20
N TYR A 94 6.68 14.93 -0.36
CA TYR A 94 5.57 15.86 -0.14
C TYR A 94 5.15 16.64 -1.39
N GLY A 95 6.06 16.87 -2.33
CA GLY A 95 5.76 17.48 -3.62
C GLY A 95 4.83 16.58 -4.42
N PHE A 96 5.20 15.30 -4.54
CA PHE A 96 4.41 14.31 -5.24
C PHE A 96 3.08 13.99 -4.54
N MET A 97 3.08 13.91 -3.21
CA MET A 97 1.84 13.70 -2.45
C MET A 97 0.83 14.83 -2.68
N ARG A 98 1.28 16.09 -2.75
CA ARG A 98 0.39 17.22 -3.09
C ARG A 98 -0.11 17.17 -4.54
N GLU A 99 0.73 16.73 -5.48
CA GLU A 99 0.32 16.54 -6.87
C GLU A 99 -0.77 15.47 -7.00
N ILE A 100 -0.62 14.34 -6.30
CA ILE A 100 -1.63 13.29 -6.22
C ILE A 100 -2.95 13.84 -5.66
N GLU A 101 -2.93 14.54 -4.53
CA GLU A 101 -4.14 15.10 -3.93
C GLU A 101 -4.79 16.16 -4.83
N ALA A 102 -4.02 17.00 -5.51
CA ALA A 102 -4.51 18.00 -6.44
C ALA A 102 -5.22 17.37 -7.66
N SER A 103 -4.89 16.13 -8.02
CA SER A 103 -5.57 15.38 -9.10
C SER A 103 -6.90 14.75 -8.66
N GLY A 104 -7.24 14.78 -7.37
CA GLY A 104 -8.38 14.09 -6.78
C GLY A 104 -8.10 12.66 -6.33
N SER A 105 -6.89 12.15 -6.56
CA SER A 105 -6.40 10.90 -5.97
C SER A 105 -6.06 11.10 -4.49
N GLU A 106 -5.66 10.05 -3.80
CA GLU A 106 -5.33 10.09 -2.37
C GLU A 106 -3.86 9.80 -2.14
N ALA A 107 -3.18 10.64 -1.34
CA ALA A 107 -1.85 10.37 -0.82
C ALA A 107 -1.88 10.28 0.70
N SER A 108 -1.41 9.17 1.27
CA SER A 108 -1.48 8.94 2.70
C SER A 108 -0.31 8.09 3.23
N TYR A 109 -0.42 7.63 4.47
CA TYR A 109 0.67 7.00 5.20
C TYR A 109 0.62 5.47 5.12
N HIS A 110 1.75 4.86 4.71
CA HIS A 110 2.02 3.43 4.78
C HIS A 110 2.84 3.14 6.04
N TYR A 111 2.16 2.92 7.16
CA TYR A 111 2.78 2.88 8.48
C TYR A 111 3.38 1.52 8.85
N GLU A 112 4.48 1.55 9.63
CA GLU A 112 5.25 0.36 10.00
C GLU A 112 5.82 0.39 11.42
N GLU A 113 5.23 1.20 12.29
CA GLU A 113 5.79 1.49 13.62
C GLU A 113 6.00 0.27 14.50
N VAL A 114 5.12 -0.76 14.42
CA VAL A 114 5.27 -1.98 15.20
C VAL A 114 6.55 -2.71 14.82
N ALA A 115 6.78 -2.90 13.51
CA ALA A 115 7.98 -3.59 13.03
C ALA A 115 9.24 -2.77 13.30
N THR A 116 9.19 -1.47 13.02
CA THR A 116 10.32 -0.55 13.22
C THR A 116 10.71 -0.49 14.69
N PHE A 117 9.74 -0.31 15.60
CA PHE A 117 10.00 -0.27 17.04
C PHE A 117 10.59 -1.59 17.53
N ALA A 118 10.03 -2.73 17.12
CA ALA A 118 10.54 -4.04 17.50
C ALA A 118 11.99 -4.25 17.04
N LYS A 119 12.33 -3.86 15.80
CA LYS A 119 13.70 -3.93 15.27
C LYS A 119 14.67 -3.03 16.08
N GLN A 120 14.29 -1.78 16.32
CA GLN A 120 15.11 -0.81 17.03
C GLN A 120 15.38 -1.20 18.48
N HIS A 121 14.38 -1.79 19.16
CA HIS A 121 14.50 -2.20 20.57
C HIS A 121 14.85 -3.69 20.73
N ARG A 122 15.18 -4.40 19.64
CA ARG A 122 15.54 -5.80 19.64
C ARG A 122 14.53 -6.72 20.33
N LEU A 123 13.24 -6.38 20.22
CA LEU A 123 12.18 -7.22 20.79
C LEU A 123 11.98 -8.46 19.94
N ARG A 124 11.96 -9.61 20.59
CA ARG A 124 11.93 -10.93 19.91
C ARG A 124 10.62 -11.69 20.14
N ARG A 125 9.77 -11.19 21.01
CA ARG A 125 8.52 -11.83 21.40
C ARG A 125 7.34 -10.90 21.16
N GLY A 126 6.24 -11.46 20.67
CA GLY A 126 5.05 -10.68 20.35
C GLY A 126 4.35 -10.08 21.58
N ASP A 127 4.41 -10.75 22.74
CA ASP A 127 3.89 -10.24 24.01
C ASP A 127 4.68 -9.00 24.49
N GLU A 128 6.00 -9.00 24.36
CA GLU A 128 6.85 -7.84 24.66
C GLU A 128 6.50 -6.65 23.78
N VAL A 129 6.27 -6.89 22.47
CA VAL A 129 5.88 -5.84 21.52
C VAL A 129 4.51 -5.27 21.90
N ARG A 130 3.52 -6.13 22.21
CA ARG A 130 2.18 -5.68 22.62
C ARG A 130 2.21 -4.89 23.94
N ALA A 131 3.08 -5.24 24.87
CA ALA A 131 3.30 -4.46 26.10
C ALA A 131 3.83 -3.04 25.79
N CYS A 132 4.51 -2.85 24.67
CA CYS A 132 5.00 -1.55 24.21
C CYS A 132 4.00 -0.75 23.37
N PHE A 133 2.80 -1.26 23.09
CA PHE A 133 1.80 -0.57 22.26
C PHE A 133 1.52 0.89 22.67
N PRO A 134 1.45 1.27 23.96
CA PRO A 134 1.28 2.68 24.31
C PRO A 134 2.38 3.58 23.72
N LYS A 135 3.64 3.13 23.75
CA LYS A 135 4.78 3.86 23.17
C LYS A 135 4.74 3.87 21.63
N ILE A 136 4.38 2.74 21.04
CA ILE A 136 4.29 2.60 19.58
C ILE A 136 3.13 3.45 19.03
N ARG A 137 2.00 3.54 19.74
CA ARG A 137 0.89 4.44 19.39
C ARG A 137 1.28 5.90 19.44
N ALA A 138 2.02 6.31 20.48
CA ALA A 138 2.54 7.68 20.55
C ALA A 138 3.50 8.01 19.40
N LEU A 139 4.34 7.05 19.01
CA LEU A 139 5.23 7.19 17.84
C LEU A 139 4.44 7.33 16.54
N PHE A 140 3.44 6.48 16.34
CA PHE A 140 2.54 6.58 15.18
C PHE A 140 1.83 7.94 15.14
N GLU A 141 1.22 8.36 16.25
CA GLU A 141 0.51 9.64 16.34
C GLU A 141 1.43 10.82 16.02
N HIS A 142 2.67 10.78 16.51
CA HIS A 142 3.70 11.77 16.17
C HIS A 142 4.03 11.78 14.67
N ASN A 143 4.34 10.62 14.09
CA ASN A 143 4.71 10.50 12.68
C ASN A 143 3.56 10.93 11.76
N PHE A 144 2.35 10.41 12.02
CA PHE A 144 1.16 10.75 11.27
C PHE A 144 0.83 12.24 11.35
N GLY A 145 0.88 12.82 12.56
CA GLY A 145 0.64 14.25 12.78
C GLY A 145 1.64 15.13 12.02
N ARG A 146 2.93 14.75 12.04
CA ARG A 146 3.99 15.45 11.30
C ARG A 146 3.74 15.41 9.78
N ILE A 147 3.41 14.24 9.23
CA ILE A 147 3.12 14.09 7.79
C ILE A 147 1.92 14.93 7.42
N ARG A 148 0.82 14.82 8.16
CA ARG A 148 -0.43 15.56 7.91
C ARG A 148 -0.21 17.08 7.96
N THR A 149 0.52 17.56 8.95
CA THR A 149 0.83 19.00 9.09
C THR A 149 1.69 19.50 7.93
N THR A 150 2.71 18.72 7.53
CA THR A 150 3.59 19.10 6.42
C THR A 150 2.87 19.04 5.07
N LEU A 151 2.00 18.06 4.88
CA LEU A 151 1.19 17.91 3.68
C LEU A 151 0.12 19.02 3.58
N GLY A 152 -0.47 19.41 4.70
CA GLY A 152 -1.53 20.41 4.78
C GLY A 152 -2.90 19.91 4.31
N MET A 153 -3.10 18.57 4.30
CA MET A 153 -4.31 17.93 3.80
C MET A 153 -4.82 16.86 4.77
N PRO A 154 -6.14 16.57 4.77
CA PRO A 154 -6.68 15.49 5.58
C PRO A 154 -6.19 14.15 5.02
N MET A 155 -5.66 13.30 5.89
CA MET A 155 -5.30 11.92 5.61
C MET A 155 -6.33 11.03 6.29
N GLU A 156 -7.40 10.66 5.58
CA GLU A 156 -8.54 9.94 6.17
C GLU A 156 -8.34 8.43 6.19
N THR A 157 -7.57 7.90 5.26
CA THR A 157 -7.26 6.48 5.20
C THR A 157 -5.76 6.25 5.37
N VAL A 158 -5.39 5.09 5.87
CA VAL A 158 -4.00 4.66 6.02
C VAL A 158 -3.88 3.18 5.66
N ALA A 159 -2.67 2.73 5.39
CA ALA A 159 -2.40 1.31 5.15
C ALA A 159 -1.22 0.83 5.98
N SER A 160 -1.32 -0.34 6.58
CA SER A 160 -0.21 -0.95 7.31
C SER A 160 0.76 -1.65 6.37
N HIS A 161 2.06 -1.39 6.57
CA HIS A 161 3.12 -2.13 5.87
C HIS A 161 3.34 -3.52 6.48
N GLY A 162 3.61 -4.50 5.65
CA GLY A 162 3.96 -5.86 6.06
C GLY A 162 5.47 -6.09 6.08
N ASP A 163 6.07 -6.23 7.26
CA ASP A 163 7.50 -6.48 7.45
C ASP A 163 7.80 -7.94 7.83
N PHE A 164 9.05 -8.41 7.63
CA PHE A 164 9.46 -9.74 8.08
C PHE A 164 9.39 -9.87 9.61
N ALA A 165 9.66 -8.78 10.36
CA ALA A 165 9.57 -8.76 11.81
C ALA A 165 8.12 -9.02 12.28
N ASN A 166 7.12 -8.45 11.61
CA ASN A 166 5.72 -8.73 11.91
C ASN A 166 5.39 -10.22 11.79
N ARG A 167 5.87 -10.88 10.73
CA ARG A 167 5.64 -12.32 10.51
C ARG A 167 6.31 -13.17 11.59
N ARG A 168 7.54 -12.85 12.00
CA ARG A 168 8.28 -13.57 13.04
C ARG A 168 7.66 -13.37 14.41
N LEU A 169 7.25 -12.16 14.74
CA LEU A 169 6.65 -11.80 16.02
C LEU A 169 5.17 -12.22 16.12
N LYS A 170 4.52 -12.52 15.00
CA LYS A 170 3.07 -12.73 14.90
C LYS A 170 2.29 -11.51 15.46
N VAL A 171 2.78 -10.31 15.16
CA VAL A 171 2.17 -9.01 15.51
C VAL A 171 2.20 -8.14 14.28
N ILE A 172 1.05 -7.88 13.70
CA ILE A 172 0.92 -7.06 12.49
C ILE A 172 0.79 -5.57 12.84
N ASN A 173 1.25 -4.69 11.94
CA ASN A 173 1.15 -3.24 12.14
C ASN A 173 -0.31 -2.78 12.31
N HIS A 174 -1.23 -3.40 11.60
CA HIS A 174 -2.66 -3.15 11.70
C HIS A 174 -3.24 -3.27 13.14
N GLU A 175 -2.68 -4.13 14.00
CA GLU A 175 -3.13 -4.25 15.41
C GLU A 175 -3.07 -2.91 16.17
N LEU A 176 -2.18 -2.01 15.76
CA LEU A 176 -1.99 -0.70 16.39
C LEU A 176 -3.26 0.16 16.32
N LEU A 177 -3.93 0.15 15.17
CA LEU A 177 -5.12 0.94 14.89
C LEU A 177 -6.45 0.24 15.27
N ARG A 178 -6.39 -0.86 15.99
CA ARG A 178 -7.58 -1.40 16.68
C ARG A 178 -8.02 -0.52 17.85
N ASP A 179 -7.19 0.44 18.25
CA ASP A 179 -7.52 1.44 19.26
C ASP A 179 -8.39 2.55 18.66
N PRO A 180 -9.68 2.67 19.02
CA PRO A 180 -10.58 3.65 18.44
C PRO A 180 -10.25 5.08 18.89
N ASP A 181 -9.62 5.25 20.06
CA ASP A 181 -9.23 6.56 20.56
C ASP A 181 -8.06 7.12 19.76
N LEU A 182 -7.08 6.29 19.40
CA LEU A 182 -5.99 6.68 18.51
C LEU A 182 -6.54 7.10 17.13
N ARG A 183 -7.44 6.31 16.54
CA ARG A 183 -8.08 6.68 15.26
C ARG A 183 -8.77 8.02 15.33
N ARG A 184 -9.56 8.25 16.40
CA ARG A 184 -10.31 9.49 16.59
C ARG A 184 -9.37 10.70 16.72
N ARG A 185 -8.31 10.60 17.52
CA ARG A 185 -7.33 11.69 17.67
C ARG A 185 -6.60 12.00 16.37
N CYS A 186 -6.29 10.97 15.58
CA CYS A 186 -5.65 11.12 14.27
C CYS A 186 -6.64 11.53 13.15
N GLY A 187 -7.95 11.40 13.36
CA GLY A 187 -8.95 11.63 12.30
C GLY A 187 -8.95 10.54 11.22
N ILE A 188 -8.46 9.33 11.55
CA ILE A 188 -8.41 8.19 10.62
C ILE A 188 -9.79 7.52 10.59
N ARG A 189 -10.42 7.55 9.42
CA ARG A 189 -11.72 6.93 9.19
C ARG A 189 -11.61 5.46 8.81
N CYS A 190 -10.56 5.10 8.05
CA CYS A 190 -10.38 3.76 7.51
C CYS A 190 -8.91 3.34 7.52
N GLU A 191 -8.65 2.11 7.89
CA GLU A 191 -7.41 1.40 7.64
C GLU A 191 -7.66 0.39 6.51
N SER A 192 -6.76 0.32 5.53
CA SER A 192 -7.01 -0.43 4.28
C SER A 192 -7.21 -1.94 4.45
N TYR A 193 -6.96 -2.48 5.66
CA TYR A 193 -7.25 -3.87 6.01
C TYR A 193 -8.42 -4.01 7.00
N ASP A 194 -9.19 -2.94 7.24
CA ASP A 194 -10.39 -3.03 8.06
C ASP A 194 -11.42 -3.96 7.43
N ASN A 195 -12.01 -4.82 8.25
CA ASN A 195 -13.09 -5.70 7.78
C ASN A 195 -14.29 -4.90 7.25
N GLU A 196 -14.53 -3.70 7.81
CA GLU A 196 -15.58 -2.78 7.35
C GLU A 196 -15.38 -2.34 5.90
N LEU A 197 -14.13 -2.25 5.42
CA LEU A 197 -13.81 -1.97 4.03
C LEU A 197 -13.79 -3.28 3.20
N LEU A 198 -13.04 -4.28 3.68
CA LEU A 198 -12.73 -5.48 2.90
C LEU A 198 -13.97 -6.31 2.55
N ARG A 199 -15.00 -6.34 3.42
CA ARG A 199 -16.27 -7.06 3.18
C ARG A 199 -17.06 -6.56 1.98
N HIS A 200 -16.74 -5.36 1.48
CA HIS A 200 -17.42 -4.76 0.33
C HIS A 200 -16.78 -5.15 -1.01
N PHE A 201 -15.65 -5.84 -1.00
CA PHE A 201 -15.03 -6.35 -2.22
C PHE A 201 -15.43 -7.80 -2.49
N ASP A 202 -15.74 -8.10 -3.74
CA ASP A 202 -15.96 -9.48 -4.19
C ASP A 202 -14.62 -10.24 -4.32
N ILE A 203 -13.55 -9.47 -4.64
CA ILE A 203 -12.18 -9.98 -4.72
C ILE A 203 -11.16 -8.91 -4.38
N TYR A 204 -10.13 -9.32 -3.66
CA TYR A 204 -8.94 -8.51 -3.37
C TYR A 204 -7.75 -9.13 -4.10
N ILE A 205 -7.16 -8.38 -5.03
CA ILE A 205 -6.03 -8.81 -5.85
C ILE A 205 -4.79 -8.03 -5.43
N SER A 206 -3.69 -8.73 -5.20
CA SER A 206 -2.39 -8.11 -4.97
C SER A 206 -1.42 -8.52 -6.07
N ASP A 207 -0.63 -7.58 -6.53
CA ASP A 207 0.50 -7.89 -7.38
C ASP A 207 1.55 -8.72 -6.64
N ARG A 208 2.36 -9.46 -7.39
CA ARG A 208 3.40 -10.34 -6.91
C ARG A 208 4.62 -10.26 -7.83
N PRO A 209 5.82 -10.55 -7.33
CA PRO A 209 6.99 -10.67 -8.19
C PRO A 209 6.86 -11.82 -9.19
N TYR A 210 7.65 -11.75 -10.26
CA TYR A 210 7.79 -12.83 -11.22
C TYR A 210 8.07 -14.18 -10.52
N PRO A 211 7.45 -15.28 -10.98
CA PRO A 211 6.61 -15.44 -12.17
C PRO A 211 5.09 -15.36 -11.90
N VAL A 212 4.67 -15.07 -10.69
CA VAL A 212 3.24 -15.14 -10.29
C VAL A 212 2.45 -13.93 -10.77
N PHE A 213 3.04 -12.74 -10.68
CA PHE A 213 2.51 -11.43 -11.04
C PHE A 213 1.27 -10.98 -10.27
N PHE A 214 0.29 -11.83 -10.01
CA PHE A 214 -0.94 -11.50 -9.28
C PHE A 214 -1.42 -12.66 -8.41
N HIS A 215 -2.12 -12.33 -7.33
CA HIS A 215 -2.76 -13.30 -6.45
C HIS A 215 -4.11 -12.72 -5.93
N PRO A 216 -5.20 -13.48 -5.89
CA PRO A 216 -5.35 -14.91 -6.27
C PRO A 216 -5.44 -15.15 -7.78
N THR A 217 -5.79 -14.13 -8.57
CA THR A 217 -5.92 -14.24 -10.03
C THR A 217 -5.46 -12.94 -10.71
N SER A 218 -5.36 -12.94 -12.03
CA SER A 218 -5.08 -11.75 -12.82
C SER A 218 -6.25 -10.75 -12.75
N PRO A 219 -6.00 -9.43 -12.62
CA PRO A 219 -7.06 -8.44 -12.68
C PRO A 219 -7.81 -8.47 -14.03
N PHE A 220 -7.16 -8.84 -15.13
CA PHE A 220 -7.82 -9.03 -16.43
C PHE A 220 -8.86 -10.16 -16.41
N GLU A 221 -8.62 -11.21 -15.64
CA GLU A 221 -9.58 -12.31 -15.48
C GLU A 221 -10.72 -11.96 -14.52
N ALA A 222 -10.45 -11.09 -13.54
CA ALA A 222 -11.45 -10.64 -12.56
C ALA A 222 -12.43 -9.64 -13.15
N LEU A 223 -11.95 -8.77 -14.07
CA LEU A 223 -12.80 -7.81 -14.78
C LEU A 223 -13.89 -8.52 -15.58
N GLY A 224 -15.12 -8.06 -15.41
CA GLY A 224 -16.32 -8.67 -15.99
C GLY A 224 -16.94 -9.81 -15.16
N ARG A 225 -16.18 -10.40 -14.21
CA ARG A 225 -16.68 -11.48 -13.33
C ARG A 225 -17.07 -11.00 -11.94
N HIS A 226 -16.41 -9.96 -11.43
CA HIS A 226 -16.62 -9.41 -10.09
C HIS A 226 -17.05 -7.96 -10.20
N ALA A 227 -18.04 -7.55 -9.44
CA ALA A 227 -18.55 -6.19 -9.50
C ALA A 227 -17.61 -5.22 -8.74
N ARG A 228 -17.06 -5.65 -7.61
CA ARG A 228 -16.22 -4.80 -6.74
C ARG A 228 -14.86 -5.45 -6.52
N ILE A 229 -13.84 -4.85 -7.10
CA ILE A 229 -12.47 -5.35 -7.11
C ILE A 229 -11.58 -4.36 -6.37
N CYS A 230 -10.77 -4.83 -5.41
CA CYS A 230 -9.64 -4.08 -4.88
C CYS A 230 -8.35 -4.60 -5.52
N LEU A 231 -7.59 -3.70 -6.12
CA LEU A 231 -6.28 -4.00 -6.70
C LEU A 231 -5.19 -3.29 -5.92
N LEU A 232 -4.43 -4.06 -5.15
CA LEU A 232 -3.19 -3.61 -4.51
C LEU A 232 -2.02 -3.81 -5.46
N THR A 233 -1.24 -2.75 -5.67
CA THR A 233 0.01 -2.81 -6.41
C THR A 233 1.16 -2.16 -5.66
N HIS A 234 2.37 -2.62 -5.96
CA HIS A 234 3.62 -2.05 -5.47
C HIS A 234 4.44 -1.60 -6.68
N PRO A 235 4.76 -0.31 -6.84
CA PRO A 235 5.43 0.23 -8.04
C PRO A 235 6.69 -0.54 -8.44
N ILE A 236 7.46 -1.03 -7.48
CA ILE A 236 8.67 -1.84 -7.70
C ILE A 236 8.42 -3.11 -8.53
N GLN A 237 7.18 -3.61 -8.61
CA GLN A 237 6.80 -4.80 -9.39
C GLN A 237 6.50 -4.48 -10.87
N TRP A 238 6.45 -3.20 -11.24
CA TRP A 238 5.98 -2.78 -12.57
C TRP A 238 7.08 -2.31 -13.50
N GLU A 239 8.18 -1.84 -12.96
CA GLU A 239 9.35 -1.47 -13.75
C GLU A 239 10.63 -1.80 -12.97
N THR A 240 11.62 -2.34 -13.64
CA THR A 240 12.92 -2.63 -13.03
C THR A 240 13.65 -1.32 -12.71
N ASN A 241 13.92 -1.13 -11.43
CA ASN A 241 14.77 -0.06 -10.93
C ASN A 241 15.94 -0.69 -10.15
N TRP A 242 16.97 -1.11 -10.88
CA TRP A 242 18.06 -1.89 -10.29
C TRP A 242 18.84 -1.16 -9.19
N VAL A 243 18.92 0.18 -9.23
CA VAL A 243 19.52 0.97 -8.15
C VAL A 243 18.71 0.83 -6.87
N GLU A 244 17.40 1.07 -6.97
CA GLU A 244 16.49 0.97 -5.82
C GLU A 244 16.36 -0.48 -5.35
N ASN A 245 16.27 -1.44 -6.26
CA ASN A 245 16.22 -2.86 -5.94
C ASN A 245 17.47 -3.33 -5.20
N THR A 246 18.66 -2.86 -5.62
CA THR A 246 19.92 -3.15 -4.92
C THR A 246 19.91 -2.56 -3.51
N ARG A 247 19.52 -1.26 -3.39
CA ARG A 247 19.40 -0.59 -2.09
C ARG A 247 18.48 -1.36 -1.14
N CYS A 248 17.28 -1.72 -1.61
CA CYS A 248 16.29 -2.46 -0.82
C CYS A 248 16.81 -3.85 -0.41
N ASN A 249 17.50 -4.55 -1.32
CA ASN A 249 18.07 -5.85 -1.04
C ASN A 249 19.19 -5.77 0.02
N MET A 250 20.04 -4.74 -0.06
CA MET A 250 21.11 -4.52 0.94
C MET A 250 20.53 -4.17 2.32
N VAL A 251 19.55 -3.25 2.38
CA VAL A 251 18.90 -2.88 3.64
C VAL A 251 18.26 -4.11 4.28
N ARG A 252 17.51 -4.90 3.50
CA ARG A 252 16.87 -6.12 4.01
C ARG A 252 17.89 -7.13 4.52
N LEU A 253 18.99 -7.34 3.81
CA LEU A 253 20.05 -8.24 4.27
C LEU A 253 20.65 -7.77 5.58
N ALA A 254 20.96 -6.46 5.69
CA ALA A 254 21.50 -5.90 6.93
C ALA A 254 20.51 -6.04 8.11
N GLU A 255 19.22 -5.76 7.89
CA GLU A 255 18.18 -5.93 8.91
C GLU A 255 18.03 -7.41 9.35
N GLU A 256 18.07 -8.35 8.39
CA GLU A 256 18.00 -9.78 8.71
C GLU A 256 19.22 -10.24 9.53
N LEU A 257 20.43 -9.76 9.20
CA LEU A 257 21.65 -10.06 9.96
C LEU A 257 21.55 -9.53 11.39
N VAL A 258 21.16 -8.25 11.56
CA VAL A 258 20.99 -7.64 12.89
C VAL A 258 19.87 -8.32 13.69
N TRP A 259 18.85 -8.83 13.02
CA TRP A 259 17.78 -9.55 13.69
C TRP A 259 18.26 -10.89 14.28
N HIS A 260 19.26 -11.52 13.69
CA HIS A 260 19.79 -12.80 14.14
C HIS A 260 20.88 -12.69 15.21
N THR A 261 21.47 -11.51 15.39
CA THR A 261 22.41 -11.19 16.48
C THR A 261 21.70 -10.60 17.69
#